data_2a3a6214ae19824f5afc555cc48adfcd
#
_entry.id   2a3a6214ae19824f5afc555cc48adfcd
#
_cell.length_a   1.000
_cell.length_b   1.000
_cell.length_c   1.000
_cell.angle_alpha   90.00
_cell.angle_beta   90.00
_cell.angle_gamma   90.00
#
_symmetry.space_group_name_H-M   'P 1'
#
loop_
_entity.id
_entity.type
_entity.pdbx_description
1 polymer ?
#
loop_
_entity_poly.entity_id
_entity_poly.type
_entity_poly.pdbx_seq_one_letter_code
_entity_poly.pdbx_strand_id
1 'polypeptide(L)'
;VILLQIEALDSTILFRSHNGIEIIPNINRLVKQNCYYDRYFAQHNTGTVDADYSLITSNYAGAHYTAFTFCDMTGFTSLPRALKNHGYYTSAMHANRGTFYNRETAFRELGFDDFFSREDFPEPEKGAWALYDFTFLEHSAARLGEHSQPFFSYIITISSHTPFDFHPREKDPPEFQDLTPPLVKNYFSSMHFVDSAVGRFMEILGQKGLLKNTIIVLLSDHSSKISKETYSALDYLEEKVSEIGEYPEHVPLVLIYPENISRRISKYCFPGDVAPAVMDILGFHDDPTPWLGFSLFSKASSPVIVQGRQIIVLRDGYLYRGSPGNFSVWKKTAWGDTEPTLLSREYTDYLSGLVKYSNDILLKNYR
;
A
#
# COMPACT_ATOMS: atom_id res chain seq x y z
N VAL A 1 6.60 -2.47 15.51
CA VAL A 1 5.84 -2.67 14.25
C VAL A 1 6.51 -1.91 13.13
N ILE A 2 6.59 -2.51 11.93
CA ILE A 2 7.09 -1.86 10.72
C ILE A 2 6.00 -1.95 9.65
N LEU A 3 5.61 -0.82 9.06
CA LEU A 3 4.90 -0.79 7.78
C LEU A 3 5.95 -0.59 6.67
N LEU A 4 6.04 -1.54 5.75
CA LEU A 4 6.93 -1.48 4.59
C LEU A 4 6.09 -1.37 3.32
N GLN A 5 6.01 -0.16 2.77
CA GLN A 5 5.29 0.14 1.55
C GLN A 5 6.22 0.04 0.35
N ILE A 6 5.87 -0.83 -0.57
CA ILE A 6 6.60 -1.02 -1.84
C ILE A 6 5.88 -0.22 -2.93
N GLU A 7 6.57 0.75 -3.50
CA GLU A 7 6.09 1.58 -4.60
C GLU A 7 5.68 0.71 -5.80
N ALA A 8 4.46 0.88 -6.30
CA ALA A 8 3.90 0.28 -7.52
C ALA A 8 4.00 -1.26 -7.60
N LEU A 9 4.01 -1.99 -6.48
CA LEU A 9 4.05 -3.46 -6.49
C LEU A 9 2.69 -4.04 -6.88
N ASP A 10 2.61 -4.61 -8.06
CA ASP A 10 1.40 -5.18 -8.64
C ASP A 10 1.24 -6.66 -8.24
N SER A 11 0.04 -7.06 -7.80
CA SER A 11 -0.24 -8.48 -7.50
C SER A 11 -0.10 -9.40 -8.72
N THR A 12 -0.18 -8.86 -9.94
CA THR A 12 -0.07 -9.61 -11.19
C THR A 12 1.30 -10.27 -11.36
N ILE A 13 2.37 -9.69 -10.81
CA ILE A 13 3.73 -10.23 -10.93
C ILE A 13 4.10 -11.22 -9.81
N LEU A 14 3.22 -11.44 -8.81
CA LEU A 14 3.45 -12.44 -7.77
C LEU A 14 3.58 -13.84 -8.40
N PHE A 15 4.65 -14.55 -8.01
CA PHE A 15 4.97 -15.90 -8.47
C PHE A 15 5.20 -16.04 -9.98
N ARG A 16 5.47 -14.91 -10.67
CA ARG A 16 5.77 -14.92 -12.11
C ARG A 16 7.27 -14.96 -12.34
N SER A 17 7.62 -15.61 -13.45
CA SER A 17 9.00 -15.74 -13.93
C SER A 17 9.06 -15.39 -15.39
N HIS A 18 10.19 -14.84 -15.83
CA HIS A 18 10.49 -14.64 -17.24
C HIS A 18 11.86 -15.27 -17.55
N ASN A 19 11.95 -16.08 -18.62
CA ASN A 19 13.15 -16.82 -18.99
C ASN A 19 13.80 -17.60 -17.81
N GLY A 20 12.97 -18.19 -16.93
CA GLY A 20 13.43 -18.99 -15.79
C GLY A 20 13.81 -18.20 -14.53
N ILE A 21 13.76 -16.87 -14.57
CA ILE A 21 14.06 -16.02 -13.41
C ILE A 21 12.75 -15.49 -12.81
N GLU A 22 12.52 -15.74 -11.50
CA GLU A 22 11.40 -15.12 -10.78
C GLU A 22 11.59 -13.60 -10.73
N ILE A 23 10.51 -12.83 -10.98
CA ILE A 23 10.57 -11.36 -10.99
C ILE A 23 10.89 -10.85 -9.58
N ILE A 24 10.24 -11.40 -8.54
CA ILE A 24 10.34 -10.94 -7.14
C ILE A 24 10.48 -12.14 -6.17
N PRO A 25 11.60 -12.87 -6.20
CA PRO A 25 11.75 -14.12 -5.45
C PRO A 25 11.70 -13.94 -3.92
N ASN A 26 12.23 -12.84 -3.38
CA ASN A 26 12.23 -12.58 -1.93
C ASN A 26 10.82 -12.26 -1.42
N ILE A 27 10.10 -11.38 -2.11
CA ILE A 27 8.70 -11.05 -1.79
C ILE A 27 7.82 -12.29 -1.95
N ASN A 28 7.99 -13.08 -3.01
CA ASN A 28 7.27 -14.36 -3.19
C ASN A 28 7.49 -15.32 -2.02
N ARG A 29 8.71 -15.40 -1.51
CA ARG A 29 9.03 -16.19 -0.30
C ARG A 29 8.27 -15.68 0.92
N LEU A 30 8.25 -14.34 1.14
CA LEU A 30 7.52 -13.73 2.25
C LEU A 30 6.01 -14.00 2.14
N VAL A 31 5.42 -13.89 0.95
CA VAL A 31 4.01 -14.21 0.69
C VAL A 31 3.71 -15.68 1.01
N LYS A 32 4.59 -16.62 0.60
CA LYS A 32 4.41 -18.06 0.86
C LYS A 32 4.51 -18.43 2.34
N GLN A 33 5.34 -17.73 3.10
CA GLN A 33 5.68 -18.08 4.48
C GLN A 33 4.83 -17.36 5.53
N ASN A 34 4.01 -16.37 5.14
CA ASN A 34 3.32 -15.49 6.07
C ASN A 34 1.83 -15.35 5.74
N CYS A 35 1.11 -14.50 6.50
CA CYS A 35 -0.30 -14.24 6.26
C CYS A 35 -0.49 -13.32 5.06
N TYR A 36 -0.93 -13.86 3.94
CA TYR A 36 -1.20 -13.13 2.70
C TYR A 36 -2.68 -12.86 2.52
N TYR A 37 -3.05 -11.59 2.39
CA TYR A 37 -4.40 -11.13 2.06
C TYR A 37 -4.53 -10.99 0.55
N ASP A 38 -5.23 -11.93 -0.09
CA ASP A 38 -5.31 -12.04 -1.55
C ASP A 38 -6.40 -11.19 -2.20
N ARG A 39 -7.06 -10.30 -1.44
CA ARG A 39 -8.07 -9.35 -1.92
C ARG A 39 -7.87 -7.98 -1.28
N TYR A 40 -6.62 -7.53 -1.26
CA TYR A 40 -6.26 -6.17 -0.84
C TYR A 40 -6.19 -5.25 -2.07
N PHE A 41 -6.83 -4.08 -1.97
CA PHE A 41 -6.99 -3.16 -3.07
C PHE A 41 -6.47 -1.78 -2.69
N ALA A 42 -5.75 -1.16 -3.63
CA ALA A 42 -5.20 0.18 -3.44
C ALA A 42 -6.31 1.23 -3.25
N GLN A 43 -5.99 2.28 -2.51
CA GLN A 43 -6.86 3.42 -2.25
C GLN A 43 -6.10 4.70 -2.57
N HIS A 44 -6.19 5.14 -3.81
CA HIS A 44 -5.57 6.38 -4.27
C HIS A 44 -6.33 6.94 -5.48
N ASN A 45 -6.14 8.24 -5.75
CA ASN A 45 -6.62 8.93 -6.95
C ASN A 45 -5.48 9.61 -7.68
N THR A 46 -4.52 10.16 -6.94
CA THR A 46 -3.41 10.97 -7.49
C THR A 46 -2.05 10.32 -7.32
N GLY A 47 -1.94 9.21 -6.59
CA GLY A 47 -0.72 8.43 -6.40
C GLY A 47 -0.43 8.05 -4.96
N THR A 48 0.83 7.71 -4.67
CA THR A 48 1.34 7.17 -3.40
C THR A 48 0.84 7.92 -2.16
N VAL A 49 0.82 9.26 -2.19
CA VAL A 49 0.45 10.08 -1.02
C VAL A 49 -1.00 9.91 -0.57
N ASP A 50 -1.89 9.54 -1.46
CA ASP A 50 -3.29 9.21 -1.10
C ASP A 50 -3.36 7.85 -0.40
N ALA A 51 -2.53 6.91 -0.81
CA ALA A 51 -2.38 5.63 -0.12
C ALA A 51 -1.77 5.83 1.28
N ASP A 52 -0.72 6.68 1.40
CA ASP A 52 -0.16 7.08 2.70
C ASP A 52 -1.23 7.64 3.64
N TYR A 53 -2.05 8.56 3.11
CA TYR A 53 -3.16 9.14 3.87
C TYR A 53 -4.16 8.08 4.36
N SER A 54 -4.61 7.22 3.45
CA SER A 54 -5.59 6.17 3.80
C SER A 54 -5.02 5.17 4.80
N LEU A 55 -3.76 4.75 4.62
CA LEU A 55 -3.06 3.80 5.48
C LEU A 55 -2.92 4.32 6.92
N ILE A 56 -2.52 5.58 7.08
CA ILE A 56 -2.19 6.17 8.38
C ILE A 56 -3.43 6.67 9.11
N THR A 57 -4.46 7.17 8.38
CA THR A 57 -5.65 7.78 9.00
C THR A 57 -6.87 6.89 8.98
N SER A 58 -6.84 5.75 8.27
CA SER A 58 -8.00 4.87 8.03
C SER A 58 -9.15 5.55 7.27
N ASN A 59 -8.88 6.66 6.56
CA ASN A 59 -9.88 7.37 5.77
C ASN A 59 -9.76 7.03 4.28
N TYR A 60 -10.82 7.32 3.50
CA TYR A 60 -10.77 7.22 2.04
C TYR A 60 -10.19 8.48 1.44
N ALA A 61 -9.29 8.32 0.45
CA ALA A 61 -8.74 9.46 -0.28
C ALA A 61 -9.81 10.22 -1.06
N GLY A 62 -9.69 11.55 -1.10
CA GLY A 62 -10.62 12.43 -1.81
C GLY A 62 -10.48 12.36 -3.32
N ALA A 63 -11.53 12.77 -4.05
CA ALA A 63 -11.57 12.70 -5.51
C ALA A 63 -10.69 13.73 -6.24
N HIS A 64 -10.36 14.87 -5.62
CA HIS A 64 -9.92 16.06 -6.36
C HIS A 64 -8.57 16.63 -5.91
N TYR A 65 -8.03 16.24 -4.76
CA TYR A 65 -6.79 16.79 -4.24
C TYR A 65 -6.14 15.85 -3.21
N THR A 66 -4.83 15.94 -3.08
CA THR A 66 -4.06 15.18 -2.09
C THR A 66 -4.22 15.82 -0.69
N ALA A 67 -4.60 15.02 0.29
CA ALA A 67 -4.82 15.51 1.66
C ALA A 67 -3.58 16.21 2.23
N PHE A 68 -2.39 15.62 2.07
CA PHE A 68 -1.14 16.16 2.62
C PHE A 68 -0.75 17.53 2.09
N THR A 69 -1.16 17.86 0.86
CA THR A 69 -0.84 19.16 0.26
C THR A 69 -1.82 20.26 0.67
N PHE A 70 -3.10 19.90 0.83
CA PHE A 70 -4.16 20.90 0.96
C PHE A 70 -4.84 20.91 2.32
N CYS A 71 -4.65 19.89 3.17
CA CYS A 71 -5.29 19.83 4.48
C CYS A 71 -4.30 20.04 5.63
N ASP A 72 -4.80 20.58 6.71
CA ASP A 72 -4.14 20.54 8.03
C ASP A 72 -4.37 19.14 8.62
N MET A 73 -3.30 18.38 8.78
CA MET A 73 -3.36 17.01 9.26
C MET A 73 -3.49 16.88 10.78
N THR A 74 -3.43 17.99 11.53
CA THR A 74 -3.55 17.97 12.99
C THR A 74 -4.93 17.51 13.47
N GLY A 75 -5.98 17.76 12.68
CA GLY A 75 -7.37 17.38 12.98
C GLY A 75 -7.72 15.91 12.67
N PHE A 76 -6.80 15.14 12.07
CA PHE A 76 -7.09 13.76 11.69
C PHE A 76 -6.70 12.76 12.78
N THR A 77 -7.52 11.73 12.94
CA THR A 77 -7.15 10.49 13.62
C THR A 77 -6.00 9.84 12.86
N SER A 78 -5.03 9.27 13.58
CA SER A 78 -3.87 8.63 12.94
C SER A 78 -3.27 7.51 13.77
N LEU A 79 -2.72 6.52 13.09
CA LEU A 79 -2.07 5.37 13.73
C LEU A 79 -0.87 5.80 14.62
N PRO A 80 0.05 6.69 14.19
CA PRO A 80 1.15 7.11 15.06
C PRO A 80 0.66 7.78 16.34
N ARG A 81 -0.39 8.62 16.30
CA ARG A 81 -0.95 9.22 17.53
C ARG A 81 -1.54 8.15 18.47
N ALA A 82 -2.32 7.22 17.92
CA ALA A 82 -2.88 6.14 18.72
C ALA A 82 -1.76 5.33 19.40
N LEU A 83 -0.72 4.95 18.65
CA LEU A 83 0.39 4.17 19.20
C LEU A 83 1.23 4.96 20.21
N LYS A 84 1.41 6.27 20.04
CA LYS A 84 2.07 7.12 21.05
C LYS A 84 1.33 7.13 22.38
N ASN A 85 0.00 7.09 22.38
CA ASN A 85 -0.77 6.97 23.62
C ASN A 85 -0.48 5.66 24.37
N HIS A 86 0.04 4.65 23.65
CA HIS A 86 0.50 3.36 24.20
C HIS A 86 2.02 3.28 24.39
N GLY A 87 2.73 4.43 24.35
CA GLY A 87 4.16 4.51 24.65
C GLY A 87 5.10 4.13 23.51
N TYR A 88 4.61 4.01 22.27
CA TYR A 88 5.45 3.76 21.10
C TYR A 88 6.20 5.01 20.66
N TYR A 89 7.48 4.88 20.37
CA TYR A 89 8.21 5.81 19.53
C TYR A 89 7.79 5.63 18.08
N THR A 90 7.54 6.71 17.35
CA THR A 90 6.96 6.65 16.00
C THR A 90 7.83 7.38 14.99
N SER A 91 8.18 6.70 13.90
CA SER A 91 8.98 7.29 12.83
C SER A 91 8.44 6.95 11.44
N ALA A 92 8.69 7.85 10.48
CA ALA A 92 8.48 7.56 9.07
C ALA A 92 9.76 7.83 8.28
N MET A 93 9.98 7.08 7.19
CA MET A 93 11.18 7.15 6.36
C MET A 93 10.82 7.11 4.89
N HIS A 94 11.41 8.02 4.09
CA HIS A 94 11.21 8.03 2.65
C HIS A 94 12.48 8.46 1.91
N ALA A 95 12.80 7.76 0.83
CA ALA A 95 14.03 7.96 0.06
C ALA A 95 14.07 9.26 -0.76
N ASN A 96 12.99 10.04 -0.80
CA ASN A 96 12.91 11.33 -1.48
C ASN A 96 12.93 12.50 -0.49
N ARG A 97 12.97 13.73 -1.02
CA ARG A 97 12.95 14.97 -0.22
C ARG A 97 11.70 15.06 0.66
N GLY A 98 11.86 15.54 1.90
CA GLY A 98 10.75 15.71 2.84
C GLY A 98 9.67 16.67 2.36
N THR A 99 10.03 17.66 1.54
CA THR A 99 9.09 18.62 0.94
C THR A 99 8.23 18.02 -0.17
N PHE A 100 8.59 16.86 -0.73
CA PHE A 100 7.82 16.23 -1.81
C PHE A 100 6.45 15.78 -1.29
N TYR A 101 5.38 16.29 -1.91
CA TYR A 101 4.00 16.17 -1.44
C TYR A 101 3.77 16.65 0.00
N ASN A 102 4.61 17.55 0.51
CA ASN A 102 4.49 18.07 1.88
C ASN A 102 4.55 16.99 2.98
N ARG A 103 5.19 15.83 2.70
CA ARG A 103 5.21 14.69 3.62
C ARG A 103 5.79 15.02 4.99
N GLU A 104 6.89 15.79 5.06
CA GLU A 104 7.51 16.15 6.34
C GLU A 104 6.51 16.86 7.26
N THR A 105 5.82 17.88 6.77
CA THR A 105 4.80 18.60 7.55
C THR A 105 3.64 17.69 7.90
N ALA A 106 3.10 16.96 6.90
CA ALA A 106 1.94 16.12 7.08
C ALA A 106 2.20 14.99 8.10
N PHE A 107 3.35 14.32 8.05
CA PHE A 107 3.66 13.26 9.01
C PHE A 107 3.88 13.79 10.42
N ARG A 108 4.52 14.96 10.59
CA ARG A 108 4.61 15.64 11.90
C ARG A 108 3.23 15.99 12.45
N GLU A 109 2.36 16.53 11.61
CA GLU A 109 0.97 16.86 11.96
C GLU A 109 0.14 15.63 12.27
N LEU A 110 0.40 14.48 11.62
CA LEU A 110 -0.21 13.18 11.94
C LEU A 110 0.37 12.52 13.22
N GLY A 111 1.40 13.13 13.81
CA GLY A 111 1.90 12.73 15.12
C GLY A 111 3.11 11.80 15.11
N PHE A 112 3.79 11.59 14.00
CA PHE A 112 5.10 10.95 14.03
C PHE A 112 6.08 11.79 14.86
N ASP A 113 6.93 11.14 15.66
CA ASP A 113 8.00 11.81 16.42
C ASP A 113 9.09 12.29 15.47
N ASP A 114 9.49 11.43 14.52
CA ASP A 114 10.50 11.77 13.54
C ASP A 114 10.06 11.37 12.11
N PHE A 115 10.49 12.17 11.14
CA PHE A 115 10.43 11.85 9.73
C PHE A 115 11.83 11.99 9.14
N PHE A 116 12.33 10.90 8.57
CA PHE A 116 13.62 10.83 7.90
C PHE A 116 13.43 10.83 6.40
N SER A 117 13.94 11.86 5.76
CA SER A 117 13.91 12.07 4.33
C SER A 117 15.28 11.81 3.71
N ARG A 118 15.39 11.94 2.39
CA ARG A 118 16.65 11.81 1.67
C ARG A 118 17.83 12.52 2.34
N GLU A 119 17.57 13.69 2.91
CA GLU A 119 18.57 14.56 3.54
C GLU A 119 19.18 13.97 4.83
N ASP A 120 18.53 12.99 5.44
CA ASP A 120 18.95 12.33 6.68
C ASP A 120 19.74 11.03 6.45
N PHE A 121 19.96 10.69 5.19
CA PHE A 121 20.71 9.50 4.75
C PHE A 121 22.01 9.90 4.04
N PRO A 122 22.96 8.96 3.84
CA PRO A 122 24.15 9.24 3.05
C PRO A 122 23.81 9.79 1.66
N GLU A 123 24.71 10.63 1.13
CA GLU A 123 24.57 11.27 -0.17
C GLU A 123 24.13 10.25 -1.24
N PRO A 124 23.06 10.57 -2.01
CA PRO A 124 22.64 9.73 -3.11
C PRO A 124 23.71 9.72 -4.20
N GLU A 125 23.66 8.72 -5.07
CA GLU A 125 24.50 8.69 -6.26
C GLU A 125 24.35 9.99 -7.06
N LYS A 126 25.47 10.44 -7.66
CA LYS A 126 25.53 11.71 -8.38
C LYS A 126 24.46 11.79 -9.47
N GLY A 127 23.60 12.80 -9.39
CA GLY A 127 22.49 13.02 -10.32
C GLY A 127 21.19 12.30 -10.00
N ALA A 128 21.15 11.46 -8.97
CA ALA A 128 19.92 10.81 -8.55
C ALA A 128 18.97 11.81 -7.86
N TRP A 129 17.67 11.70 -8.14
CA TRP A 129 16.65 12.55 -7.54
C TRP A 129 16.14 12.03 -6.18
N ALA A 130 16.43 10.76 -5.87
CA ALA A 130 16.17 10.08 -4.60
C ALA A 130 17.31 9.11 -4.29
N LEU A 131 17.24 8.40 -3.15
CA LEU A 131 18.10 7.26 -2.86
C LEU A 131 17.54 6.00 -3.55
N TYR A 132 18.42 5.15 -4.04
CA TYR A 132 18.00 3.81 -4.46
C TYR A 132 17.55 2.98 -3.26
N ASP A 133 16.51 2.18 -3.43
CA ASP A 133 15.90 1.42 -2.34
C ASP A 133 16.89 0.45 -1.66
N PHE A 134 17.88 -0.06 -2.38
CA PHE A 134 18.89 -0.91 -1.77
C PHE A 134 19.65 -0.17 -0.65
N THR A 135 20.21 1.00 -0.96
CA THR A 135 20.89 1.86 0.01
C THR A 135 19.94 2.37 1.08
N PHE A 136 18.75 2.82 0.67
CA PHE A 136 17.74 3.35 1.57
C PHE A 136 17.30 2.32 2.62
N LEU A 137 16.98 1.09 2.21
CA LEU A 137 16.51 0.05 3.12
C LEU A 137 17.63 -0.49 4.03
N GLU A 138 18.90 -0.56 3.55
CA GLU A 138 20.03 -0.89 4.42
C GLU A 138 20.18 0.10 5.57
N HIS A 139 20.15 1.41 5.25
CA HIS A 139 20.25 2.47 6.26
C HIS A 139 19.01 2.57 7.15
N SER A 140 17.83 2.32 6.59
CA SER A 140 16.59 2.24 7.37
C SER A 140 16.67 1.12 8.40
N ALA A 141 17.11 -0.08 8.00
CA ALA A 141 17.30 -1.21 8.93
C ALA A 141 18.36 -0.92 10.01
N ALA A 142 19.42 -0.19 9.66
CA ALA A 142 20.42 0.26 10.65
C ALA A 142 19.77 1.17 11.70
N ARG A 143 19.03 2.19 11.26
CA ARG A 143 18.35 3.17 12.11
C ARG A 143 17.28 2.53 13.00
N LEU A 144 16.51 1.57 12.50
CA LEU A 144 15.54 0.82 13.32
C LEU A 144 16.17 0.15 14.53
N GLY A 145 17.43 -0.29 14.41
CA GLY A 145 18.18 -0.88 15.52
C GLY A 145 18.53 0.11 16.65
N GLU A 146 18.41 1.40 16.39
CA GLU A 146 18.70 2.50 17.33
C GLU A 146 17.44 3.07 17.98
N HIS A 147 16.24 2.71 17.48
CA HIS A 147 14.97 3.23 17.99
C HIS A 147 14.67 2.72 19.39
N SER A 148 14.13 3.63 20.21
CA SER A 148 13.54 3.27 21.51
C SER A 148 12.39 2.30 21.32
N GLN A 149 12.33 1.25 22.12
CA GLN A 149 11.26 0.26 22.07
C GLN A 149 10.21 0.52 23.16
N PRO A 150 8.92 0.23 22.86
CA PRO A 150 8.41 -0.24 21.57
C PRO A 150 8.42 0.85 20.50
N PHE A 151 8.57 0.47 19.21
CA PHE A 151 8.53 1.43 18.13
C PHE A 151 7.52 1.05 17.03
N PHE A 152 7.08 2.06 16.30
CA PHE A 152 6.35 1.99 15.06
C PHE A 152 7.11 2.76 13.98
N SER A 153 7.40 2.13 12.85
CA SER A 153 8.09 2.79 11.74
C SER A 153 7.37 2.53 10.42
N TYR A 154 7.15 3.59 9.65
CA TYR A 154 6.58 3.55 8.31
C TYR A 154 7.67 3.85 7.29
N ILE A 155 7.96 2.90 6.39
CA ILE A 155 9.06 2.95 5.42
C ILE A 155 8.47 2.86 4.02
N ILE A 156 8.81 3.83 3.16
CA ILE A 156 8.24 4.01 1.82
C ILE A 156 9.35 3.93 0.79
N THR A 157 9.33 2.92 -0.07
CA THR A 157 10.28 2.73 -1.17
C THR A 157 9.96 3.64 -2.36
N ILE A 158 10.85 3.68 -3.38
CA ILE A 158 10.68 4.59 -4.52
C ILE A 158 11.30 4.10 -5.84
N SER A 159 12.22 3.13 -5.83
CA SER A 159 12.98 2.76 -7.03
C SER A 159 12.14 2.18 -8.16
N SER A 160 10.97 1.65 -7.84
CA SER A 160 9.97 1.18 -8.80
C SER A 160 8.94 2.24 -9.21
N HIS A 161 9.22 3.53 -8.99
CA HIS A 161 8.37 4.60 -9.46
C HIS A 161 8.37 4.70 -11.00
N THR A 162 7.19 4.96 -11.58
CA THR A 162 7.05 5.13 -13.04
C THR A 162 7.96 6.27 -13.55
N PRO A 163 8.64 6.15 -14.70
CA PRO A 163 8.55 5.10 -15.75
C PRO A 163 9.43 3.86 -15.50
N PHE A 164 9.71 3.50 -14.23
CA PHE A 164 10.42 2.31 -13.81
C PHE A 164 11.88 2.27 -14.23
N ASP A 165 12.51 3.43 -14.32
CA ASP A 165 13.90 3.59 -14.77
C ASP A 165 14.83 4.13 -13.68
N PHE A 166 14.32 4.28 -12.46
CA PHE A 166 15.06 4.76 -11.31
C PHE A 166 15.69 3.59 -10.51
N HIS A 167 16.66 2.91 -11.13
CA HIS A 167 17.52 1.89 -10.51
C HIS A 167 18.82 1.74 -11.34
N PRO A 168 19.91 1.17 -10.76
CA PRO A 168 21.15 0.92 -11.48
C PRO A 168 20.93 -0.07 -12.64
N ARG A 169 21.11 0.34 -13.88
CA ARG A 169 20.87 -0.47 -15.09
C ARG A 169 21.77 -1.69 -15.20
N GLU A 170 22.95 -1.66 -14.61
CA GLU A 170 23.87 -2.80 -14.51
C GLU A 170 23.32 -3.92 -13.60
N LYS A 171 22.22 -3.67 -12.89
CA LYS A 171 21.49 -4.66 -12.10
C LYS A 171 20.31 -5.29 -12.84
N ASP A 172 20.04 -4.85 -14.07
CA ASP A 172 18.98 -5.45 -14.89
C ASP A 172 19.30 -6.91 -15.20
N PRO A 173 18.40 -7.87 -14.91
CA PRO A 173 18.61 -9.25 -15.33
C PRO A 173 18.71 -9.35 -16.86
N PRO A 174 19.73 -10.04 -17.41
CA PRO A 174 19.83 -10.28 -18.86
C PRO A 174 18.59 -10.96 -19.43
N GLU A 175 17.92 -11.79 -18.63
CA GLU A 175 16.72 -12.55 -18.97
C GLU A 175 15.52 -11.64 -19.27
N PHE A 176 15.52 -10.39 -18.80
CA PHE A 176 14.41 -9.45 -19.02
C PHE A 176 14.61 -8.55 -20.24
N GLN A 177 15.74 -8.68 -20.95
CA GLN A 177 16.09 -7.76 -22.03
C GLN A 177 15.21 -7.91 -23.29
N ASP A 178 14.58 -9.05 -23.51
CA ASP A 178 13.66 -9.33 -24.61
C ASP A 178 12.21 -8.88 -24.37
N LEU A 179 11.89 -8.44 -23.13
CA LEU A 179 10.55 -7.99 -22.79
C LEU A 179 10.13 -6.75 -23.58
N THR A 180 8.91 -6.81 -24.10
CA THR A 180 8.26 -5.72 -24.82
C THR A 180 6.84 -5.48 -24.32
N PRO A 181 6.35 -4.25 -24.24
CA PRO A 181 7.07 -2.99 -24.56
C PRO A 181 8.17 -2.66 -23.54
N PRO A 182 9.07 -1.71 -23.82
CA PRO A 182 10.16 -1.32 -22.91
C PRO A 182 9.72 -0.98 -21.48
N LEU A 183 8.50 -0.48 -21.31
CA LEU A 183 7.91 -0.19 -19.99
C LEU A 183 7.83 -1.44 -19.11
N VAL A 184 7.46 -2.59 -19.70
CA VAL A 184 7.39 -3.88 -18.96
C VAL A 184 8.78 -4.33 -18.55
N LYS A 185 9.75 -4.25 -19.45
CA LYS A 185 11.15 -4.55 -19.13
C LYS A 185 11.64 -3.71 -17.96
N ASN A 186 11.43 -2.39 -18.03
CA ASN A 186 11.83 -1.48 -16.98
C ASN A 186 11.14 -1.82 -15.65
N TYR A 187 9.84 -2.12 -15.69
CA TYR A 187 9.07 -2.48 -14.50
C TYR A 187 9.60 -3.76 -13.85
N PHE A 188 9.82 -4.83 -14.62
CA PHE A 188 10.33 -6.08 -14.07
C PHE A 188 11.75 -5.93 -13.51
N SER A 189 12.62 -5.20 -14.22
CA SER A 189 13.98 -4.92 -13.75
C SER A 189 13.97 -4.10 -12.45
N SER A 190 13.16 -3.03 -12.38
CA SER A 190 13.04 -2.21 -11.17
C SER A 190 12.46 -3.00 -10.00
N MET A 191 11.43 -3.82 -10.24
CA MET A 191 10.86 -4.69 -9.20
C MET A 191 11.82 -5.75 -8.72
N HIS A 192 12.63 -6.34 -9.61
CA HIS A 192 13.68 -7.29 -9.22
C HIS A 192 14.75 -6.63 -8.36
N PHE A 193 15.12 -5.39 -8.69
CA PHE A 193 16.04 -4.60 -7.87
C PHE A 193 15.45 -4.30 -6.49
N VAL A 194 14.21 -3.82 -6.41
CA VAL A 194 13.50 -3.54 -5.14
C VAL A 194 13.34 -4.82 -4.31
N ASP A 195 13.00 -5.95 -4.94
CA ASP A 195 12.90 -7.25 -4.28
C ASP A 195 14.22 -7.67 -3.61
N SER A 196 15.35 -7.41 -4.29
CA SER A 196 16.67 -7.66 -3.73
C SER A 196 16.95 -6.77 -2.52
N ALA A 197 16.52 -5.51 -2.55
CA ALA A 197 16.62 -4.59 -1.44
C ALA A 197 15.76 -5.04 -0.25
N VAL A 198 14.54 -5.53 -0.49
CA VAL A 198 13.66 -6.11 0.54
C VAL A 198 14.30 -7.34 1.16
N GLY A 199 14.88 -8.23 0.35
CA GLY A 199 15.61 -9.41 0.84
C GLY A 199 16.75 -9.01 1.80
N ARG A 200 17.54 -8.01 1.40
CA ARG A 200 18.64 -7.48 2.21
C ARG A 200 18.15 -6.80 3.50
N PHE A 201 17.07 -6.04 3.43
CA PHE A 201 16.42 -5.43 4.60
C PHE A 201 16.03 -6.48 5.63
N MET A 202 15.34 -7.54 5.21
CA MET A 202 14.93 -8.64 6.09
C MET A 202 16.14 -9.37 6.71
N GLU A 203 17.21 -9.56 5.94
CA GLU A 203 18.46 -10.15 6.45
C GLU A 203 19.06 -9.30 7.57
N ILE A 204 19.18 -7.97 7.39
CA ILE A 204 19.74 -7.06 8.39
C ILE A 204 18.87 -7.04 9.66
N LEU A 205 17.53 -6.99 9.51
CA LEU A 205 16.64 -7.06 10.66
C LEU A 205 16.83 -8.38 11.44
N GLY A 206 17.03 -9.49 10.74
CA GLY A 206 17.36 -10.79 11.34
C GLY A 206 18.68 -10.76 12.12
N GLN A 207 19.74 -10.24 11.52
CA GLN A 207 21.07 -10.09 12.15
C GLN A 207 21.03 -9.20 13.40
N LYS A 208 20.19 -8.15 13.39
CA LYS A 208 19.97 -7.28 14.56
C LYS A 208 19.02 -7.90 15.61
N GLY A 209 18.46 -9.08 15.34
CA GLY A 209 17.50 -9.75 16.24
C GLY A 209 16.12 -9.09 16.29
N LEU A 210 15.83 -8.10 15.45
CA LEU A 210 14.57 -7.36 15.45
C LEU A 210 13.38 -8.22 15.00
N LEU A 211 13.59 -9.21 14.12
CA LEU A 211 12.50 -10.08 13.63
C LEU A 211 11.85 -10.92 14.72
N LYS A 212 12.53 -11.12 15.87
CA LYS A 212 12.01 -11.97 16.96
C LYS A 212 10.80 -11.41 17.70
N ASN A 213 10.60 -10.09 17.64
CA ASN A 213 9.52 -9.38 18.35
C ASN A 213 8.93 -8.23 17.52
N THR A 214 9.07 -8.28 16.20
CA THR A 214 8.58 -7.25 15.30
C THR A 214 7.58 -7.84 14.31
N ILE A 215 6.43 -7.21 14.22
CA ILE A 215 5.44 -7.48 13.18
C ILE A 215 5.75 -6.55 12.01
N ILE A 216 5.85 -7.10 10.79
CA ILE A 216 6.03 -6.32 9.58
C ILE A 216 4.78 -6.45 8.72
N VAL A 217 4.24 -5.32 8.30
CA VAL A 217 3.17 -5.23 7.32
C VAL A 217 3.79 -4.79 6.00
N LEU A 218 3.99 -5.73 5.07
CA LEU A 218 4.44 -5.42 3.72
C LEU A 218 3.22 -5.22 2.84
N LEU A 219 3.16 -4.10 2.15
CA LEU A 219 2.04 -3.74 1.28
C LEU A 219 2.51 -2.88 0.09
N SER A 220 1.62 -2.65 -0.86
CA SER A 220 1.84 -1.68 -1.94
C SER A 220 0.83 -0.53 -1.86
N ASP A 221 1.22 0.61 -2.39
CA ASP A 221 0.40 1.82 -2.50
C ASP A 221 -0.57 1.78 -3.70
N HIS A 222 -0.08 1.32 -4.86
CA HIS A 222 -0.86 1.15 -6.09
C HIS A 222 -0.21 0.10 -7.02
N SER A 223 -0.90 -0.23 -8.11
CA SER A 223 -0.35 -1.13 -9.14
C SER A 223 0.60 -0.40 -10.09
N SER A 224 1.27 -1.16 -10.95
CA SER A 224 2.13 -0.64 -12.03
C SER A 224 1.38 0.19 -13.06
N LYS A 225 0.05 0.09 -13.14
CA LYS A 225 -0.81 0.61 -14.21
C LYS A 225 -0.44 0.11 -15.62
N ILE A 226 0.36 -0.94 -15.72
CA ILE A 226 0.56 -1.67 -16.98
C ILE A 226 -0.78 -2.30 -17.36
N SER A 227 -1.19 -2.11 -18.62
CA SER A 227 -2.51 -2.54 -19.05
C SER A 227 -2.67 -4.07 -18.96
N LYS A 228 -3.90 -4.50 -18.69
CA LYS A 228 -4.25 -5.92 -18.64
C LYS A 228 -3.99 -6.62 -19.97
N GLU A 229 -4.19 -5.91 -21.08
CA GLU A 229 -3.90 -6.43 -22.43
C GLU A 229 -2.41 -6.74 -22.59
N THR A 230 -1.54 -5.87 -22.04
CA THR A 230 -0.08 -6.10 -22.03
C THR A 230 0.28 -7.33 -21.21
N TYR A 231 -0.27 -7.48 -20.02
CA TYR A 231 -0.04 -8.67 -19.18
C TYR A 231 -0.63 -9.93 -19.83
N SER A 232 -1.79 -9.84 -20.47
CA SER A 232 -2.40 -10.96 -21.21
C SER A 232 -1.53 -11.42 -22.37
N ALA A 233 -0.91 -10.49 -23.09
CA ALA A 233 0.01 -10.80 -24.19
C ALA A 233 1.30 -11.53 -23.72
N LEU A 234 1.61 -11.43 -22.42
CA LEU A 234 2.72 -12.13 -21.77
C LEU A 234 2.30 -13.43 -21.06
N ASP A 235 1.06 -13.88 -21.24
CA ASP A 235 0.46 -15.02 -20.53
C ASP A 235 0.46 -14.89 -19.00
N TYR A 236 0.49 -13.67 -18.48
CA TYR A 236 0.51 -13.42 -17.03
C TYR A 236 -0.88 -13.27 -16.40
N LEU A 237 -1.93 -13.21 -17.21
CA LEU A 237 -3.31 -13.24 -16.73
C LEU A 237 -3.92 -14.61 -16.99
N GLU A 238 -4.38 -15.26 -15.95
CA GLU A 238 -5.07 -16.55 -16.03
C GLU A 238 -6.54 -16.42 -16.48
N GLU A 239 -7.09 -15.22 -16.51
CA GLU A 239 -8.50 -14.93 -16.78
C GLU A 239 -8.68 -13.86 -17.84
N LYS A 240 -9.76 -14.00 -18.62
CA LYS A 240 -10.20 -12.98 -19.57
C LYS A 240 -10.39 -11.65 -18.87
N VAL A 241 -9.77 -10.60 -19.40
CA VAL A 241 -9.96 -9.22 -18.95
C VAL A 241 -11.45 -8.92 -18.92
N SER A 242 -12.00 -8.59 -17.75
CA SER A 242 -13.41 -8.22 -17.65
C SER A 242 -13.64 -6.91 -18.41
N GLU A 243 -14.73 -6.82 -19.18
CA GLU A 243 -15.14 -5.61 -19.91
C GLU A 243 -15.51 -4.43 -18.99
N ILE A 244 -15.50 -4.65 -17.67
CA ILE A 244 -15.75 -3.64 -16.66
C ILE A 244 -14.48 -2.82 -16.49
N GLY A 245 -14.41 -1.69 -17.17
CA GLY A 245 -13.30 -0.74 -17.07
C GLY A 245 -12.83 -0.49 -15.62
N GLU A 246 -11.86 0.34 -15.40
CA GLU A 246 -11.20 0.72 -14.13
C GLU A 246 -11.71 -0.01 -12.86
N TYR A 247 -11.13 -1.17 -12.58
CA TYR A 247 -11.32 -1.91 -11.34
C TYR A 247 -10.46 -1.28 -10.24
N PRO A 248 -10.83 -1.37 -8.95
CA PRO A 248 -9.89 -1.09 -7.89
C PRO A 248 -8.62 -1.92 -8.08
N GLU A 249 -7.46 -1.29 -7.98
CA GLU A 249 -6.18 -1.91 -8.26
C GLU A 249 -5.86 -2.98 -7.20
N HIS A 250 -5.63 -4.21 -7.64
CA HIS A 250 -5.29 -5.31 -6.77
C HIS A 250 -3.79 -5.31 -6.48
N VAL A 251 -3.42 -5.14 -5.21
CA VAL A 251 -2.05 -5.06 -4.74
C VAL A 251 -1.82 -6.01 -3.56
N PRO A 252 -0.58 -6.44 -3.27
CA PRO A 252 -0.34 -7.37 -2.17
C PRO A 252 -0.40 -6.72 -0.80
N LEU A 253 -0.85 -7.50 0.19
CA LEU A 253 -0.72 -7.22 1.62
C LEU A 253 -0.27 -8.49 2.33
N VAL A 254 0.86 -8.41 3.05
CA VAL A 254 1.44 -9.54 3.81
C VAL A 254 1.69 -9.11 5.25
N LEU A 255 1.11 -9.83 6.21
CA LEU A 255 1.45 -9.71 7.61
C LEU A 255 2.52 -10.74 7.97
N ILE A 256 3.71 -10.27 8.34
CA ILE A 256 4.87 -11.07 8.69
C ILE A 256 4.99 -11.07 10.21
N TYR A 257 4.78 -12.23 10.80
CA TYR A 257 4.91 -12.47 12.24
C TYR A 257 6.25 -13.10 12.58
N PRO A 258 6.76 -12.92 13.81
CA PRO A 258 7.96 -13.61 14.26
C PRO A 258 7.89 -15.13 14.11
N GLU A 259 6.70 -15.72 14.23
CA GLU A 259 6.45 -17.17 14.18
C GLU A 259 6.27 -17.73 12.77
N ASN A 260 6.38 -16.92 11.72
CA ASN A 260 6.16 -17.34 10.31
C ASN A 260 4.83 -18.11 10.12
N ILE A 261 3.73 -17.45 10.33
CA ILE A 261 2.39 -18.04 10.19
C ILE A 261 1.97 -18.00 8.71
N SER A 262 2.12 -19.12 8.00
CA SER A 262 1.70 -19.23 6.59
C SER A 262 0.19 -19.40 6.49
N ARG A 263 -0.49 -18.41 5.93
CA ARG A 263 -1.94 -18.43 5.70
C ARG A 263 -2.34 -17.53 4.54
N ARG A 264 -3.18 -18.03 3.64
CA ARG A 264 -3.86 -17.20 2.63
C ARG A 264 -5.25 -16.82 3.13
N ILE A 265 -5.58 -15.53 3.08
CA ILE A 265 -6.83 -14.96 3.62
C ILE A 265 -7.54 -14.21 2.49
N SER A 266 -8.71 -14.72 2.11
CA SER A 266 -9.55 -14.12 1.05
C SER A 266 -10.59 -13.20 1.67
N LYS A 267 -10.15 -11.98 2.01
CA LYS A 267 -10.99 -10.91 2.59
C LYS A 267 -10.80 -9.63 1.80
N TYR A 268 -11.90 -8.99 1.38
CA TYR A 268 -11.85 -7.67 0.78
C TYR A 268 -11.38 -6.66 1.81
N CYS A 269 -10.28 -5.97 1.50
CA CYS A 269 -9.69 -4.97 2.38
C CYS A 269 -8.95 -3.89 1.57
N PHE A 270 -8.68 -2.78 2.23
CA PHE A 270 -8.02 -1.59 1.67
C PHE A 270 -7.05 -0.98 2.70
N PRO A 271 -6.20 0.00 2.33
CA PRO A 271 -5.22 0.58 3.25
C PRO A 271 -5.77 1.03 4.61
N GLY A 272 -7.00 1.59 4.63
CA GLY A 272 -7.63 2.03 5.88
C GLY A 272 -7.95 0.94 6.89
N ASP A 273 -7.89 -0.34 6.50
CA ASP A 273 -8.10 -1.48 7.40
C ASP A 273 -6.83 -1.84 8.20
N VAL A 274 -5.67 -1.31 7.79
CA VAL A 274 -4.38 -1.64 8.39
C VAL A 274 -4.22 -0.99 9.77
N ALA A 275 -4.59 0.28 9.92
CA ALA A 275 -4.46 0.98 11.20
C ALA A 275 -5.23 0.28 12.34
N PRO A 276 -6.54 -0.02 12.21
CA PRO A 276 -7.26 -0.78 13.23
C PRO A 276 -6.71 -2.21 13.42
N ALA A 277 -6.17 -2.83 12.36
CA ALA A 277 -5.55 -4.16 12.49
C ALA A 277 -4.24 -4.13 13.29
N VAL A 278 -3.43 -3.08 13.15
CA VAL A 278 -2.23 -2.90 13.97
C VAL A 278 -2.61 -2.73 15.43
N MET A 279 -3.64 -1.95 15.75
CA MET A 279 -4.13 -1.79 17.12
C MET A 279 -4.61 -3.12 17.70
N ASP A 280 -5.38 -3.89 16.94
CA ASP A 280 -5.87 -5.22 17.36
C ASP A 280 -4.73 -6.21 17.60
N ILE A 281 -3.76 -6.29 16.72
CA ILE A 281 -2.65 -7.27 16.81
C ILE A 281 -1.75 -6.97 18.01
N LEU A 282 -1.70 -5.71 18.43
CA LEU A 282 -0.96 -5.27 19.62
C LEU A 282 -1.79 -5.39 20.92
N GLY A 283 -3.05 -5.83 20.82
CA GLY A 283 -3.93 -6.02 21.95
C GLY A 283 -4.61 -4.74 22.46
N PHE A 284 -4.63 -3.68 21.70
CA PHE A 284 -5.24 -2.39 22.07
C PHE A 284 -6.70 -2.31 21.64
N HIS A 285 -7.48 -3.36 21.93
CA HIS A 285 -8.88 -3.48 21.51
C HIS A 285 -9.81 -2.42 22.10
N ASP A 286 -9.47 -1.89 23.28
CA ASP A 286 -10.26 -0.87 23.99
C ASP A 286 -9.82 0.58 23.67
N ASP A 287 -8.90 0.77 22.72
CA ASP A 287 -8.48 2.10 22.30
C ASP A 287 -9.66 2.83 21.63
N PRO A 288 -10.01 4.05 22.09
CA PRO A 288 -11.22 4.76 21.63
C PRO A 288 -11.06 5.42 20.27
N THR A 289 -9.93 5.23 19.58
CA THR A 289 -9.64 5.87 18.30
C THR A 289 -10.67 5.44 17.24
N PRO A 290 -11.41 6.38 16.64
CA PRO A 290 -12.42 6.04 15.65
C PRO A 290 -11.77 5.77 14.28
N TRP A 291 -11.85 4.54 13.83
CA TRP A 291 -11.37 4.11 12.51
C TRP A 291 -12.55 3.95 11.54
N LEU A 292 -12.39 4.38 10.27
CA LEU A 292 -13.39 4.10 9.23
C LEU A 292 -13.27 2.69 8.65
N GLY A 293 -12.04 2.18 8.55
CA GLY A 293 -11.77 0.82 8.14
C GLY A 293 -12.11 -0.18 9.23
N PHE A 294 -12.40 -1.40 8.84
CA PHE A 294 -12.55 -2.53 9.77
C PHE A 294 -11.21 -3.27 9.88
N SER A 295 -10.82 -3.61 11.09
CA SER A 295 -9.64 -4.44 11.31
C SER A 295 -9.62 -5.65 10.38
N LEU A 296 -8.43 -6.00 9.88
CA LEU A 296 -8.19 -7.19 9.06
C LEU A 296 -8.66 -8.48 9.74
N PHE A 297 -8.77 -8.49 11.07
CA PHE A 297 -9.23 -9.62 11.88
C PHE A 297 -10.75 -9.62 12.11
N SER A 298 -11.44 -8.54 11.82
CA SER A 298 -12.91 -8.46 11.89
C SER A 298 -13.56 -9.43 10.90
N LYS A 299 -14.75 -9.93 11.25
CA LYS A 299 -15.58 -10.69 10.31
C LYS A 299 -16.15 -9.83 9.19
N ALA A 300 -16.35 -8.53 9.45
CA ALA A 300 -16.82 -7.58 8.46
C ALA A 300 -15.70 -7.18 7.51
N SER A 301 -16.02 -6.95 6.25
CA SER A 301 -15.13 -6.37 5.24
C SER A 301 -15.48 -4.91 5.04
N SER A 302 -14.47 -4.06 4.92
CA SER A 302 -14.65 -2.68 4.50
C SER A 302 -15.02 -2.61 3.01
N PRO A 303 -15.87 -1.67 2.59
CA PRO A 303 -16.01 -1.39 1.17
C PRO A 303 -14.70 -0.78 0.65
N VAL A 304 -14.23 -1.24 -0.49
CA VAL A 304 -13.12 -0.59 -1.22
C VAL A 304 -13.73 0.49 -2.10
N ILE A 305 -13.43 1.75 -1.83
CA ILE A 305 -14.06 2.90 -2.50
C ILE A 305 -13.00 3.69 -3.27
N VAL A 306 -13.12 3.77 -4.59
CA VAL A 306 -12.28 4.63 -5.43
C VAL A 306 -13.12 5.79 -5.93
N GLN A 307 -12.69 7.01 -5.62
CA GLN A 307 -13.36 8.24 -5.99
C GLN A 307 -12.65 8.90 -7.18
N GLY A 308 -13.20 8.77 -8.37
CA GLY A 308 -12.72 9.40 -9.59
C GLY A 308 -13.84 10.15 -10.30
N ARG A 309 -13.89 10.09 -11.63
CA ARG A 309 -15.03 10.60 -12.43
C ARG A 309 -16.34 9.90 -12.05
N GLN A 310 -16.26 8.67 -11.61
CA GLN A 310 -17.32 7.91 -10.98
C GLN A 310 -16.80 7.32 -9.69
N ILE A 311 -17.69 7.03 -8.74
CA ILE A 311 -17.37 6.30 -7.54
C ILE A 311 -17.49 4.81 -7.85
N ILE A 312 -16.44 4.06 -7.59
CA ILE A 312 -16.43 2.61 -7.72
C ILE A 312 -16.31 2.04 -6.31
N VAL A 313 -17.20 1.12 -5.96
CA VAL A 313 -17.17 0.41 -4.68
C VAL A 313 -17.13 -1.07 -4.92
N LEU A 314 -16.18 -1.75 -4.30
CA LEU A 314 -16.09 -3.22 -4.29
C LEU A 314 -16.28 -3.72 -2.87
N ARG A 315 -17.25 -4.62 -2.66
CA ARG A 315 -17.50 -5.27 -1.37
C ARG A 315 -18.17 -6.62 -1.56
N ASP A 316 -17.68 -7.64 -0.86
CA ASP A 316 -18.28 -8.97 -0.74
C ASP A 316 -18.70 -9.60 -2.09
N GLY A 317 -17.90 -9.36 -3.14
CA GLY A 317 -18.17 -9.87 -4.48
C GLY A 317 -19.12 -9.02 -5.33
N TYR A 318 -19.54 -7.87 -4.82
CA TYR A 318 -20.36 -6.90 -5.56
C TYR A 318 -19.54 -5.70 -5.97
N LEU A 319 -19.71 -5.27 -7.21
CA LEU A 319 -19.19 -4.04 -7.77
C LEU A 319 -20.32 -3.03 -7.93
N TYR A 320 -20.12 -1.84 -7.39
CA TYR A 320 -21.04 -0.72 -7.50
C TYR A 320 -20.34 0.41 -8.26
N ARG A 321 -21.05 1.05 -9.16
CA ARG A 321 -20.54 2.18 -9.93
C ARG A 321 -21.60 3.27 -10.00
N GLY A 322 -21.22 4.52 -9.77
CA GLY A 322 -22.16 5.63 -9.83
C GLY A 322 -21.69 6.90 -9.15
N SER A 323 -22.63 7.60 -8.56
CA SER A 323 -22.45 8.80 -7.73
C SER A 323 -23.30 8.67 -6.46
N PRO A 324 -23.05 9.49 -5.41
CA PRO A 324 -23.87 9.46 -4.22
C PRO A 324 -25.36 9.53 -4.53
N GLY A 325 -26.14 8.58 -4.00
CA GLY A 325 -27.59 8.48 -4.25
C GLY A 325 -27.98 7.80 -5.57
N ASN A 326 -27.03 7.47 -6.46
CA ASN A 326 -27.33 6.84 -7.75
C ASN A 326 -26.23 5.83 -8.13
N PHE A 327 -26.26 4.63 -7.56
CA PHE A 327 -25.35 3.54 -7.86
C PHE A 327 -26.03 2.47 -8.73
N SER A 328 -25.35 2.05 -9.79
CA SER A 328 -25.63 0.81 -10.50
C SER A 328 -24.85 -0.32 -9.87
N VAL A 329 -25.48 -1.47 -9.74
CA VAL A 329 -24.90 -2.65 -9.07
C VAL A 329 -24.67 -3.77 -10.04
N TRP A 330 -23.53 -4.39 -9.90
CA TRP A 330 -23.13 -5.55 -10.67
C TRP A 330 -22.67 -6.64 -9.71
N LYS A 331 -23.29 -7.81 -9.76
CA LYS A 331 -22.79 -8.96 -9.01
C LYS A 331 -21.61 -9.54 -9.76
N LYS A 332 -20.51 -9.72 -9.07
CA LYS A 332 -19.38 -10.48 -9.61
C LYS A 332 -19.68 -11.98 -9.46
N THR A 333 -19.97 -12.66 -10.56
CA THR A 333 -19.90 -14.11 -10.61
C THR A 333 -18.46 -14.49 -10.94
N ALA A 334 -17.78 -15.24 -10.07
CA ALA A 334 -16.39 -15.65 -10.21
C ALA A 334 -15.58 -14.86 -11.26
N TRP A 335 -14.66 -14.02 -10.88
CA TRP A 335 -13.68 -13.26 -11.70
C TRP A 335 -13.99 -13.07 -13.20
N GLY A 336 -15.09 -12.48 -13.59
CA GLY A 336 -15.32 -12.19 -15.02
C GLY A 336 -16.68 -11.65 -15.37
N ASP A 337 -17.73 -12.31 -14.97
CA ASP A 337 -19.08 -11.96 -15.38
C ASP A 337 -19.80 -11.14 -14.30
N THR A 338 -20.46 -10.06 -14.72
CA THR A 338 -21.27 -9.25 -13.84
C THR A 338 -22.72 -9.26 -14.33
N GLU A 339 -23.62 -9.60 -13.43
CA GLU A 339 -25.05 -9.47 -13.66
C GLU A 339 -25.60 -8.25 -12.88
N PRO A 340 -26.49 -7.45 -13.46
CA PRO A 340 -27.13 -6.36 -12.74
C PRO A 340 -27.99 -6.91 -11.60
N THR A 341 -27.78 -6.37 -10.39
CA THR A 341 -28.54 -6.73 -9.20
C THR A 341 -29.13 -5.47 -8.56
N LEU A 342 -30.36 -5.55 -8.08
CA LEU A 342 -30.99 -4.45 -7.35
C LEU A 342 -30.39 -4.34 -5.95
N LEU A 343 -29.97 -3.13 -5.59
CA LEU A 343 -29.53 -2.77 -4.25
C LEU A 343 -30.69 -2.39 -3.35
N SER A 344 -30.54 -2.67 -2.06
CA SER A 344 -31.38 -2.01 -1.07
C SER A 344 -31.05 -0.52 -0.98
N ARG A 345 -32.06 0.32 -0.81
CA ARG A 345 -31.91 1.76 -0.61
C ARG A 345 -31.01 2.05 0.61
N GLU A 346 -31.18 1.31 1.68
CA GLU A 346 -30.40 1.41 2.91
C GLU A 346 -28.88 1.27 2.64
N TYR A 347 -28.50 0.31 1.80
CA TYR A 347 -27.08 0.10 1.48
C TYR A 347 -26.51 1.19 0.55
N THR A 348 -27.32 1.69 -0.38
CA THR A 348 -26.94 2.84 -1.22
C THR A 348 -26.74 4.10 -0.36
N ASP A 349 -27.62 4.32 0.62
CA ASP A 349 -27.51 5.44 1.56
C ASP A 349 -26.27 5.30 2.45
N TYR A 350 -25.94 4.08 2.91
CA TYR A 350 -24.71 3.81 3.65
C TYR A 350 -23.45 4.15 2.84
N LEU A 351 -23.33 3.65 1.61
CA LEU A 351 -22.19 3.95 0.74
C LEU A 351 -22.05 5.45 0.45
N SER A 352 -23.17 6.11 0.16
CA SER A 352 -23.22 7.56 -0.04
C SER A 352 -22.79 8.32 1.21
N GLY A 353 -23.17 7.84 2.38
CA GLY A 353 -22.78 8.36 3.69
C GLY A 353 -21.26 8.28 3.93
N LEU A 354 -20.64 7.14 3.61
CA LEU A 354 -19.18 6.97 3.75
C LEU A 354 -18.41 7.93 2.84
N VAL A 355 -18.82 8.03 1.57
CA VAL A 355 -18.18 8.93 0.61
C VAL A 355 -18.33 10.40 1.06
N LYS A 356 -19.54 10.77 1.48
CA LYS A 356 -19.81 12.13 1.98
C LYS A 356 -18.96 12.43 3.21
N TYR A 357 -18.93 11.52 4.21
CA TYR A 357 -18.15 11.72 5.42
C TYR A 357 -16.66 11.91 5.12
N SER A 358 -16.06 11.10 4.24
CA SER A 358 -14.66 11.21 3.86
C SER A 358 -14.37 12.56 3.18
N ASN A 359 -15.25 13.03 2.33
CA ASN A 359 -15.11 14.35 1.68
C ASN A 359 -15.33 15.50 2.68
N ASP A 360 -16.31 15.40 3.57
CA ASP A 360 -16.60 16.43 4.58
C ASP A 360 -15.43 16.60 5.56
N ILE A 361 -14.76 15.53 5.97
CA ILE A 361 -13.60 15.62 6.87
C ILE A 361 -12.40 16.28 6.17
N LEU A 362 -12.18 16.00 4.89
CA LEU A 362 -11.16 16.67 4.09
C LEU A 362 -11.47 18.16 3.93
N LEU A 363 -12.70 18.50 3.56
CA LEU A 363 -13.13 19.90 3.39
C LEU A 363 -13.06 20.71 4.70
N LYS A 364 -13.40 20.09 5.84
CA LYS A 364 -13.31 20.74 7.16
C LYS A 364 -11.88 21.12 7.54
N ASN A 365 -10.89 20.36 7.08
CA ASN A 365 -9.47 20.55 7.38
C ASN A 365 -8.70 21.18 6.20
N TYR A 366 -9.39 21.66 5.17
CA TYR A 366 -8.77 22.34 4.02
C TYR A 366 -8.07 23.63 4.48
N ARG A 367 -6.81 23.85 4.03
CA ARG A 367 -5.96 25.02 4.35
C ARG A 367 -6.33 26.26 3.54
#